data_a59d99f760a673940e73f40cae9465f1
#
_entry.id   a59d99f760a673940e73f40cae9465f1
#
_cell.length_a   1.000
_cell.length_b   1.000
_cell.length_c   1.000
_cell.angle_alpha   90.00
_cell.angle_beta   90.00
_cell.angle_gamma   90.00
#
_symmetry.space_group_name_H-M   'P 1'
#
loop_
_entity.id
_entity.type
_entity.pdbx_description
1 polymer ?
#
loop_
_entity_poly.entity_id
_entity_poly.type
_entity_poly.pdbx_seq_one_letter_code
_entity_poly.pdbx_strand_id
1 'polypeptide(L)'
;MNTVSAKLSAFLEQVTVARNQALQNGIKPSPALARANMANLSTLNGKGPDVQYVSDGSFFVETDYRKEIPFRIYSPNPADKLPVILHLHGGGHMCGDLDIYDAISRRMANCTNSVVITLDYRLAPEHPYPAAIEDCKFLLSHYQSLLGSVGFKDELIVAGDS
;
A
#
# COMPACT_ATOMS: atom_id res chain seq x y z
N MET A 1 -24.49 3.59 18.85
CA MET A 1 -23.53 2.55 18.44
C MET A 1 -23.61 2.45 16.91
N ASN A 2 -22.50 2.69 16.21
CA ASN A 2 -22.49 2.47 14.76
C ASN A 2 -22.58 0.97 14.51
N THR A 3 -23.70 0.52 13.98
CA THR A 3 -23.87 -0.89 13.57
C THR A 3 -23.15 -1.11 12.26
N VAL A 4 -22.34 -2.15 12.21
CA VAL A 4 -21.70 -2.62 10.97
C VAL A 4 -22.79 -2.95 9.94
N SER A 5 -22.59 -2.60 8.67
CA SER A 5 -23.57 -2.93 7.63
C SER A 5 -23.83 -4.44 7.54
N ALA A 6 -25.03 -4.86 7.18
CA ALA A 6 -25.39 -6.29 7.09
C ALA A 6 -24.44 -7.08 6.16
N LYS A 7 -24.01 -6.46 5.05
CA LYS A 7 -23.05 -7.06 4.11
C LYS A 7 -21.69 -7.28 4.77
N LEU A 8 -21.21 -6.30 5.52
CA LEU A 8 -19.91 -6.41 6.20
C LEU A 8 -19.98 -7.37 7.39
N SER A 9 -21.11 -7.39 8.14
CA SER A 9 -21.31 -8.35 9.22
C SER A 9 -21.22 -9.79 8.75
N ALA A 10 -21.91 -10.13 7.65
CA ALA A 10 -21.86 -11.48 7.07
C ALA A 10 -20.46 -11.88 6.63
N PHE A 11 -19.72 -10.95 6.03
CA PHE A 11 -18.31 -11.18 5.65
C PHE A 11 -17.42 -11.42 6.88
N LEU A 12 -17.52 -10.58 7.91
CA LEU A 12 -16.74 -10.71 9.14
C LEU A 12 -17.04 -12.03 9.87
N GLU A 13 -18.30 -12.47 9.85
CA GLU A 13 -18.68 -13.77 10.40
C GLU A 13 -18.00 -14.94 9.66
N GLN A 14 -18.02 -14.93 8.33
CA GLN A 14 -17.34 -15.95 7.51
C GLN A 14 -15.82 -15.98 7.80
N VAL A 15 -15.18 -14.83 7.86
CA VAL A 15 -13.73 -14.72 8.19
C VAL A 15 -13.45 -15.26 9.59
N THR A 16 -14.33 -14.95 10.56
CA THR A 16 -14.19 -15.44 11.94
C THR A 16 -14.32 -16.94 12.04
N VAL A 17 -15.32 -17.52 11.36
CA VAL A 17 -15.53 -18.97 11.30
C VAL A 17 -14.32 -19.66 10.67
N ALA A 18 -13.86 -19.18 9.51
CA ALA A 18 -12.69 -19.75 8.84
C ALA A 18 -11.41 -19.70 9.71
N ARG A 19 -11.20 -18.57 10.40
CA ARG A 19 -10.09 -18.41 11.35
C ARG A 19 -10.17 -19.42 12.50
N ASN A 20 -11.34 -19.59 13.11
CA ASN A 20 -11.53 -20.50 14.23
C ASN A 20 -11.33 -21.95 13.80
N GLN A 21 -11.82 -22.35 12.63
CA GLN A 21 -11.59 -23.67 12.05
C GLN A 21 -10.10 -23.93 11.79
N ALA A 22 -9.38 -22.94 11.24
CA ALA A 22 -7.96 -23.05 11.01
C ALA A 22 -7.19 -23.27 12.33
N LEU A 23 -7.53 -22.54 13.39
CA LEU A 23 -6.92 -22.72 14.73
C LEU A 23 -7.25 -24.10 15.32
N GLN A 24 -8.47 -24.59 15.17
CA GLN A 24 -8.87 -25.93 15.64
C GLN A 24 -8.12 -27.04 14.88
N ASN A 25 -7.81 -26.82 13.61
CA ASN A 25 -7.00 -27.72 12.78
C ASN A 25 -5.49 -27.61 13.04
N GLY A 26 -5.07 -26.85 14.06
CA GLY A 26 -3.67 -26.69 14.46
C GLY A 26 -2.86 -25.77 13.56
N ILE A 27 -3.50 -24.97 12.67
CA ILE A 27 -2.81 -23.98 11.85
C ILE A 27 -2.37 -22.83 12.75
N LYS A 28 -1.06 -22.65 12.87
CA LYS A 28 -0.48 -21.56 13.67
C LYS A 28 -0.40 -20.26 12.83
N PRO A 29 -0.70 -19.11 13.44
CA PRO A 29 -0.44 -17.82 12.81
C PRO A 29 1.04 -17.69 12.41
N SER A 30 1.27 -17.21 11.19
CA SER A 30 2.62 -16.94 10.67
C SER A 30 2.60 -15.76 9.72
N PRO A 31 3.73 -15.07 9.50
CA PRO A 31 3.82 -14.00 8.50
C PRO A 31 3.39 -14.47 7.09
N ALA A 32 3.81 -15.65 6.69
CA ALA A 32 3.45 -16.22 5.40
C ALA A 32 1.93 -16.42 5.24
N LEU A 33 1.27 -16.94 6.28
CA LEU A 33 -0.18 -17.11 6.28
C LEU A 33 -0.91 -15.76 6.26
N ALA A 34 -0.42 -14.78 7.01
CA ALA A 34 -1.00 -13.43 7.04
C ALA A 34 -0.89 -12.76 5.65
N ARG A 35 0.26 -12.86 4.98
CA ARG A 35 0.46 -12.35 3.61
C ARG A 35 -0.45 -13.05 2.60
N ALA A 36 -0.56 -14.38 2.65
CA ALA A 36 -1.46 -15.12 1.79
C ALA A 36 -2.93 -14.72 1.98
N ASN A 37 -3.36 -14.53 3.23
CA ASN A 37 -4.71 -14.06 3.54
C ASN A 37 -4.96 -12.65 3.02
N MET A 38 -4.01 -11.73 3.14
CA MET A 38 -4.13 -10.38 2.61
C MET A 38 -4.18 -10.36 1.09
N ALA A 39 -3.34 -11.15 0.41
CA ALA A 39 -3.39 -11.32 -1.03
C ALA A 39 -4.75 -11.85 -1.52
N ASN A 40 -5.34 -12.81 -0.80
CA ASN A 40 -6.68 -13.31 -1.10
C ASN A 40 -7.75 -12.22 -0.90
N LEU A 41 -7.66 -11.41 0.16
CA LEU A 41 -8.60 -10.32 0.41
C LEU A 41 -8.50 -9.22 -0.66
N SER A 42 -7.32 -8.96 -1.21
CA SER A 42 -7.13 -7.95 -2.26
C SER A 42 -7.94 -8.26 -3.52
N THR A 43 -8.23 -9.53 -3.79
CA THR A 43 -9.07 -9.94 -4.92
C THR A 43 -10.48 -9.34 -4.85
N LEU A 44 -10.96 -9.03 -3.64
CA LEU A 44 -12.26 -8.38 -3.43
C LEU A 44 -12.28 -6.92 -3.88
N ASN A 45 -11.14 -6.28 -4.02
CA ASN A 45 -11.03 -4.90 -4.49
C ASN A 45 -11.32 -4.78 -5.99
N GLY A 46 -11.27 -5.90 -6.72
CA GLY A 46 -11.39 -5.93 -8.17
C GLY A 46 -10.30 -5.13 -8.87
N LYS A 47 -10.37 -5.05 -10.20
CA LYS A 47 -9.49 -4.20 -10.98
C LYS A 47 -9.77 -2.73 -10.62
N GLY A 48 -8.73 -1.96 -10.32
CA GLY A 48 -8.84 -0.52 -10.13
C GLY A 48 -9.26 0.20 -11.42
N PRO A 49 -9.71 1.47 -11.33
CA PRO A 49 -10.00 2.28 -12.50
C PRO A 49 -8.72 2.50 -13.33
N ASP A 50 -8.90 2.77 -14.61
CA ASP A 50 -7.78 3.20 -15.43
C ASP A 50 -7.27 4.58 -14.96
N VAL A 51 -5.95 4.72 -14.92
CA VAL A 51 -5.23 5.94 -14.57
C VAL A 51 -4.31 6.26 -15.74
N GLN A 52 -4.25 7.51 -16.16
CA GLN A 52 -3.55 7.90 -17.40
C GLN A 52 -2.06 7.59 -17.36
N TYR A 53 -1.43 7.70 -16.20
CA TYR A 53 -0.02 7.40 -16.01
C TYR A 53 0.17 6.50 -14.79
N VAL A 54 0.86 5.38 -15.00
CA VAL A 54 1.33 4.47 -13.94
C VAL A 54 2.76 4.07 -14.28
N SER A 55 3.67 4.20 -13.32
CA SER A 55 5.08 3.85 -13.51
C SER A 55 5.66 3.28 -12.23
N ASP A 56 6.43 2.22 -12.37
CA ASP A 56 7.21 1.63 -11.29
C ASP A 56 8.60 2.24 -11.25
N GLY A 57 9.14 2.37 -10.05
CA GLY A 57 10.50 2.80 -9.80
C GLY A 57 11.04 2.16 -8.53
N SER A 58 12.29 2.42 -8.23
CA SER A 58 12.92 1.98 -6.99
C SER A 58 14.00 2.98 -6.54
N PHE A 59 14.37 2.88 -5.27
CA PHE A 59 15.48 3.61 -4.69
C PHE A 59 16.24 2.75 -3.67
N PHE A 60 17.41 3.20 -3.27
CA PHE A 60 18.17 2.59 -2.18
C PHE A 60 18.21 3.56 -1.00
N VAL A 61 18.09 3.03 0.20
CA VAL A 61 18.34 3.80 1.43
C VAL A 61 19.78 3.64 1.88
N GLU A 62 20.35 4.66 2.50
CA GLU A 62 21.76 4.65 2.93
C GLU A 62 22.09 3.53 3.91
N THR A 63 21.13 3.09 4.69
CA THR A 63 21.28 2.02 5.67
C THR A 63 21.33 0.62 5.07
N ASP A 64 20.86 0.42 3.84
CA ASP A 64 20.94 -0.87 3.14
C ASP A 64 20.96 -0.70 1.62
N TYR A 65 22.13 -0.43 1.05
CA TYR A 65 22.33 -0.30 -0.40
C TYR A 65 22.16 -1.61 -1.19
N ARG A 66 21.95 -2.74 -0.51
CA ARG A 66 21.75 -4.06 -1.14
C ARG A 66 20.31 -4.33 -1.48
N LYS A 67 19.39 -3.53 -0.96
CA LYS A 67 17.95 -3.72 -1.14
C LYS A 67 17.34 -2.53 -1.87
N GLU A 68 16.82 -2.78 -3.07
CA GLU A 68 15.95 -1.84 -3.76
C GLU A 68 14.60 -1.76 -3.06
N ILE A 69 14.12 -0.53 -2.87
CA ILE A 69 12.82 -0.24 -2.28
C ILE A 69 11.89 0.19 -3.40
N PRO A 70 10.95 -0.66 -3.82
CA PRO A 70 10.06 -0.35 -4.92
C PRO A 70 9.02 0.70 -4.54
N PHE A 71 8.61 1.48 -5.53
CA PHE A 71 7.45 2.36 -5.43
C PHE A 71 6.69 2.38 -6.76
N ARG A 72 5.43 2.80 -6.72
CA ARG A 72 4.61 3.00 -7.91
C ARG A 72 3.96 4.36 -7.88
N ILE A 73 4.05 5.08 -9.01
CA ILE A 73 3.47 6.40 -9.21
C ILE A 73 2.20 6.24 -10.03
N TYR A 74 1.15 6.95 -9.61
CA TYR A 74 -0.12 7.05 -10.32
C TYR A 74 -0.43 8.53 -10.54
N SER A 75 -0.74 8.92 -11.78
CA SER A 75 -1.21 10.28 -12.06
C SER A 75 -2.42 10.25 -12.99
N PRO A 76 -3.54 10.86 -12.60
CA PRO A 76 -4.71 10.95 -13.48
C PRO A 76 -4.47 11.86 -14.70
N ASN A 77 -3.55 12.82 -14.57
CA ASN A 77 -3.07 13.66 -15.67
C ASN A 77 -1.62 14.08 -15.42
N PRO A 78 -0.62 13.40 -16.02
CA PRO A 78 0.79 13.66 -15.74
C PRO A 78 1.29 15.01 -16.27
N ALA A 79 0.54 15.68 -17.16
CA ALA A 79 0.88 17.01 -17.67
C ALA A 79 0.47 18.16 -16.73
N ASP A 80 -0.51 17.90 -15.87
CA ASP A 80 -1.03 18.91 -14.93
C ASP A 80 -0.20 18.93 -13.65
N LYS A 81 -0.09 20.11 -13.04
CA LYS A 81 0.49 20.25 -11.71
C LYS A 81 -0.55 19.87 -10.65
N LEU A 82 -0.45 18.65 -10.11
CA LEU A 82 -1.38 18.10 -9.13
C LEU A 82 -0.73 18.02 -7.74
N PRO A 83 -1.53 18.04 -6.65
CA PRO A 83 -1.03 17.70 -5.30
C PRO A 83 -0.43 16.30 -5.28
N VAL A 84 0.46 16.04 -4.32
CA VAL A 84 1.11 14.73 -4.16
C VAL A 84 0.60 14.04 -2.89
N ILE A 85 0.24 12.78 -3.01
CA ILE A 85 -0.09 11.90 -1.88
C ILE A 85 0.98 10.82 -1.79
N LEU A 86 1.67 10.74 -0.66
CA LEU A 86 2.49 9.59 -0.32
C LEU A 86 1.62 8.57 0.40
N HIS A 87 1.39 7.43 -0.21
CA HIS A 87 0.57 6.36 0.34
C HIS A 87 1.45 5.28 0.96
N LEU A 88 1.32 5.10 2.27
CA LEU A 88 2.00 4.09 3.07
C LEU A 88 0.97 3.03 3.45
N HIS A 89 1.01 1.90 2.77
CA HIS A 89 0.00 0.86 2.89
C HIS A 89 -0.05 0.21 4.27
N GLY A 90 -1.22 -0.28 4.66
CA GLY A 90 -1.43 -1.06 5.88
C GLY A 90 -0.93 -2.50 5.78
N GLY A 91 -1.12 -3.26 6.85
CA GLY A 91 -0.73 -4.67 6.93
C GLY A 91 0.15 -5.00 8.14
N GLY A 92 0.12 -4.16 9.18
CA GLY A 92 0.82 -4.39 10.45
C GLY A 92 2.35 -4.47 10.30
N HIS A 93 2.94 -3.76 9.35
CA HIS A 93 4.36 -3.80 8.98
C HIS A 93 4.87 -5.19 8.54
N MET A 94 3.97 -6.11 8.23
CA MET A 94 4.30 -7.50 7.93
C MET A 94 3.71 -7.97 6.60
N CYS A 95 2.67 -7.31 6.11
CA CYS A 95 1.92 -7.63 4.91
C CYS A 95 1.75 -6.39 4.03
N GLY A 96 1.33 -6.61 2.79
CA GLY A 96 1.08 -5.58 1.79
C GLY A 96 2.19 -5.53 0.75
N ASP A 97 1.86 -5.07 -0.42
CA ASP A 97 2.75 -4.77 -1.55
C ASP A 97 2.03 -3.84 -2.55
N LEU A 98 2.74 -3.44 -3.61
CA LEU A 98 2.20 -2.55 -4.63
C LEU A 98 0.99 -3.14 -5.37
N ASP A 99 0.96 -4.44 -5.60
CA ASP A 99 -0.10 -5.08 -6.38
C ASP A 99 -1.39 -5.25 -5.55
N ILE A 100 -1.26 -5.58 -4.27
CA ILE A 100 -2.39 -5.63 -3.33
C ILE A 100 -3.08 -4.26 -3.24
N TYR A 101 -2.30 -3.19 -3.26
CA TYR A 101 -2.79 -1.81 -3.11
C TYR A 101 -3.02 -1.08 -4.44
N ASP A 102 -2.75 -1.68 -5.60
CA ASP A 102 -2.89 -1.04 -6.92
C ASP A 102 -4.28 -0.44 -7.14
N ALA A 103 -5.34 -1.24 -6.91
CA ALA A 103 -6.70 -0.78 -7.11
C ALA A 103 -7.10 0.39 -6.19
N ILE A 104 -6.59 0.41 -4.97
CA ILE A 104 -6.83 1.46 -3.98
C ILE A 104 -6.10 2.74 -4.41
N SER A 105 -4.84 2.63 -4.78
CA SER A 105 -3.99 3.76 -5.21
C SER A 105 -4.54 4.42 -6.49
N ARG A 106 -5.03 3.62 -7.45
CA ARG A 106 -5.71 4.12 -8.65
C ARG A 106 -6.98 4.91 -8.31
N ARG A 107 -7.82 4.39 -7.41
CA ARG A 107 -9.02 5.11 -6.94
C ARG A 107 -8.63 6.39 -6.22
N MET A 108 -7.63 6.34 -5.37
CA MET A 108 -7.12 7.51 -4.65
C MET A 108 -6.68 8.59 -5.63
N ALA A 109 -5.84 8.26 -6.63
CA ALA A 109 -5.38 9.22 -7.63
C ALA A 109 -6.54 9.89 -8.38
N ASN A 110 -7.50 9.11 -8.88
CA ASN A 110 -8.63 9.64 -9.65
C ASN A 110 -9.61 10.44 -8.79
N CYS A 111 -9.97 9.94 -7.59
CA CYS A 111 -10.96 10.59 -6.73
C CYS A 111 -10.46 11.89 -6.12
N THR A 112 -9.16 12.00 -5.84
CA THR A 112 -8.56 13.20 -5.25
C THR A 112 -7.95 14.13 -6.28
N ASN A 113 -7.88 13.72 -7.55
CA ASN A 113 -7.16 14.39 -8.62
C ASN A 113 -5.72 14.74 -8.19
N SER A 114 -4.98 13.74 -7.72
CA SER A 114 -3.63 13.89 -7.16
C SER A 114 -2.67 12.87 -7.74
N VAL A 115 -1.39 13.21 -7.76
CA VAL A 115 -0.34 12.21 -7.96
C VAL A 115 -0.25 11.38 -6.69
N VAL A 116 -0.32 10.05 -6.80
CA VAL A 116 -0.14 9.13 -5.69
C VAL A 116 1.18 8.39 -5.87
N ILE A 117 2.01 8.35 -4.83
CA ILE A 117 3.20 7.51 -4.77
C ILE A 117 2.94 6.47 -3.68
N THR A 118 2.82 5.20 -4.07
CA THR A 118 2.69 4.08 -3.13
C THR A 118 4.04 3.41 -2.95
N LEU A 119 4.45 3.22 -1.70
CA LEU A 119 5.74 2.65 -1.34
C LEU A 119 5.58 1.17 -0.95
N ASP A 120 6.46 0.33 -1.45
CA ASP A 120 6.64 -1.06 -1.01
C ASP A 120 7.78 -1.12 0.02
N TYR A 121 7.52 -0.58 1.20
CA TYR A 121 8.52 -0.50 2.25
C TYR A 121 8.89 -1.88 2.81
N ARG A 122 10.11 -2.03 3.31
CA ARG A 122 10.62 -3.28 3.89
C ARG A 122 9.76 -3.77 5.05
N LEU A 123 9.41 -5.05 5.03
CA LEU A 123 8.48 -5.67 5.97
C LEU A 123 9.20 -6.56 6.99
N ALA A 124 8.66 -6.63 8.19
CA ALA A 124 9.02 -7.62 9.19
C ALA A 124 8.44 -9.01 8.82
N PRO A 125 9.04 -10.11 9.27
CA PRO A 125 10.24 -10.20 10.14
C PRO A 125 11.58 -10.09 9.40
N GLU A 126 11.59 -10.11 8.06
CA GLU A 126 12.81 -10.10 7.25
C GLU A 126 13.61 -8.80 7.47
N HIS A 127 12.89 -7.69 7.63
CA HIS A 127 13.44 -6.36 7.88
C HIS A 127 12.73 -5.73 9.08
N PRO A 128 13.22 -6.02 10.31
CA PRO A 128 12.57 -5.50 11.52
C PRO A 128 12.74 -3.98 11.64
N TYR A 129 12.02 -3.39 12.61
CA TYR A 129 12.21 -1.98 12.96
C TYR A 129 13.71 -1.64 13.11
N PRO A 130 14.20 -0.52 12.54
CA PRO A 130 13.44 0.60 11.97
C PRO A 130 13.33 0.59 10.43
N ALA A 131 13.59 -0.53 9.73
CA ALA A 131 13.74 -0.56 8.28
C ALA A 131 12.58 0.14 7.52
N ALA A 132 11.32 -0.21 7.82
CA ALA A 132 10.16 0.43 7.19
C ALA A 132 10.13 1.96 7.40
N ILE A 133 10.53 2.42 8.59
CA ILE A 133 10.54 3.85 8.92
C ILE A 133 11.64 4.59 8.13
N GLU A 134 12.79 3.95 7.90
CA GLU A 134 13.88 4.51 7.10
C GLU A 134 13.44 4.67 5.64
N ASP A 135 12.77 3.67 5.09
CA ASP A 135 12.23 3.72 3.73
C ASP A 135 11.19 4.84 3.56
N CYS A 136 10.26 4.95 4.51
CA CYS A 136 9.26 6.02 4.52
C CYS A 136 9.88 7.42 4.66
N LYS A 137 10.89 7.58 5.52
CA LYS A 137 11.62 8.84 5.68
C LYS A 137 12.36 9.23 4.40
N PHE A 138 12.98 8.25 3.73
CA PHE A 138 13.64 8.51 2.46
C PHE A 138 12.65 9.00 1.41
N LEU A 139 11.52 8.30 1.23
CA LEU A 139 10.47 8.72 0.32
C LEU A 139 9.99 10.13 0.63
N LEU A 140 9.69 10.43 1.90
CA LEU A 140 9.21 11.75 2.33
C LEU A 140 10.21 12.87 1.99
N SER A 141 11.51 12.59 2.09
CA SER A 141 12.56 13.59 1.83
C SER A 141 12.90 13.74 0.35
N HIS A 142 12.59 12.74 -0.50
CA HIS A 142 13.06 12.68 -1.88
C HIS A 142 11.95 12.53 -2.93
N TYR A 143 10.67 12.52 -2.55
CA TYR A 143 9.56 12.23 -3.46
C TYR A 143 9.56 13.08 -4.73
N GLN A 144 9.95 14.35 -4.62
CA GLN A 144 10.00 15.26 -5.77
C GLN A 144 10.96 14.77 -6.85
N SER A 145 12.13 14.27 -6.45
CA SER A 145 13.13 13.75 -7.38
C SER A 145 12.71 12.42 -8.03
N LEU A 146 11.80 11.67 -7.40
CA LEU A 146 11.29 10.40 -7.91
C LEU A 146 10.18 10.58 -8.95
N LEU A 147 9.53 11.74 -8.99
CA LEU A 147 8.41 12.02 -9.91
C LEU A 147 8.83 12.20 -11.37
N GLY A 148 10.12 12.46 -11.64
CA GLY A 148 10.64 12.60 -13.00
C GLY A 148 9.94 13.71 -13.78
N SER A 149 9.24 13.35 -14.87
CA SER A 149 8.50 14.29 -15.73
C SER A 149 7.03 14.48 -15.35
N VAL A 150 6.55 13.83 -14.29
CA VAL A 150 5.16 13.99 -13.82
C VAL A 150 4.99 15.37 -13.21
N GLY A 151 3.99 16.12 -13.66
CA GLY A 151 3.67 17.43 -13.12
C GLY A 151 3.15 17.34 -11.69
N PHE A 152 3.66 18.19 -10.79
CA PHE A 152 3.20 18.24 -9.40
C PHE A 152 3.24 19.66 -8.85
N LYS A 153 2.44 19.89 -7.80
CA LYS A 153 2.49 21.07 -6.94
C LYS A 153 3.30 20.75 -5.69
N ASP A 154 3.79 21.78 -5.02
CA ASP A 154 4.41 21.67 -3.71
C ASP A 154 3.35 21.58 -2.58
N GLU A 155 2.39 20.68 -2.79
CA GLU A 155 1.32 20.35 -1.84
C GLU A 155 1.43 18.86 -1.55
N LEU A 156 1.85 18.51 -0.35
CA LEU A 156 2.12 17.13 0.05
C LEU A 156 1.13 16.67 1.12
N ILE A 157 0.57 15.48 0.90
CA ILE A 157 -0.28 14.76 1.84
C ILE A 157 0.37 13.41 2.12
N VAL A 158 0.44 13.01 3.38
CA VAL A 158 0.81 11.64 3.76
C VAL A 158 -0.45 10.91 4.17
N ALA A 159 -0.72 9.78 3.54
CA ALA A 159 -1.87 8.93 3.78
C ALA A 159 -1.44 7.51 4.11
N GLY A 160 -2.20 6.82 4.93
CA GLY A 160 -1.97 5.42 5.25
C GLY A 160 -3.19 4.77 5.87
N ASP A 161 -3.16 3.46 5.88
CA ASP A 161 -4.13 2.60 6.54
C ASP A 161 -3.42 1.64 7.51
N SER A 162 -4.17 0.78 8.19
CA SER A 162 -3.64 -0.07 9.26
C SER A 162 -3.85 -1.56 8.98
#